data_1a33bff900959e296c0584439e2b6e73
#
_entry.id   1a33bff900959e296c0584439e2b6e73
#
_cell.length_a   1.000
_cell.length_b   1.000
_cell.length_c   1.000
_cell.angle_alpha   90.00
_cell.angle_beta   90.00
_cell.angle_gamma   90.00
#
_symmetry.space_group_name_H-M   'P 1'
#
loop_
_entity.id
_entity.type
_entity.pdbx_description
1 polymer ?
#
loop_
_entity_poly.entity_id
_entity_poly.type
_entity_poly.pdbx_seq_one_letter_code
_entity_poly.pdbx_strand_id
1 'polypeptide(L)'
;MKPSLTKQTLLVTLFMSFLSVSMAQLKAKAKCPDFYVDILNGTVNDIKPSYTPNEIKEKFPCFTSAEEEGESVKCGGGIYFKDKDIYFYTRRDYIEVGPKFQGKTSFLLLGTKRNSLFKTLGNPKIKDDLWDAYEMQYGTLVLHYDIAGPAGKVKFFQFSTLGTDMLNLCE
;
A
#
# COMPACT_ATOMS: atom_id res chain seq x y z
N MET A 1 -33.50 -26.88 -58.63
CA MET A 1 -33.82 -25.78 -57.66
C MET A 1 -32.53 -25.19 -57.17
N LYS A 2 -32.18 -23.96 -57.57
CA LYS A 2 -30.97 -23.28 -57.07
C LYS A 2 -31.31 -22.61 -55.74
N PRO A 3 -30.58 -22.87 -54.63
CA PRO A 3 -30.83 -22.17 -53.40
C PRO A 3 -30.48 -20.70 -53.58
N SER A 4 -31.41 -19.82 -53.16
CA SER A 4 -31.30 -18.38 -53.28
C SER A 4 -30.11 -17.82 -52.49
N LEU A 5 -29.20 -17.16 -53.20
CA LEU A 5 -27.98 -16.55 -52.68
C LEU A 5 -28.25 -15.62 -51.49
N THR A 6 -29.44 -15.03 -51.41
CA THR A 6 -29.89 -14.12 -50.37
C THR A 6 -30.09 -14.75 -49.01
N LYS A 7 -30.45 -16.04 -48.95
CA LYS A 7 -30.62 -16.75 -47.64
C LYS A 7 -29.30 -17.13 -47.00
N GLN A 8 -28.25 -17.40 -47.81
CA GLN A 8 -26.93 -17.71 -47.29
C GLN A 8 -26.20 -16.49 -46.75
N THR A 9 -26.34 -15.32 -47.41
CA THR A 9 -25.74 -14.08 -46.92
C THR A 9 -26.35 -13.63 -45.60
N LEU A 10 -27.67 -13.79 -45.42
CA LEU A 10 -28.34 -13.40 -44.17
C LEU A 10 -27.91 -14.30 -42.96
N LEU A 11 -27.63 -15.57 -43.20
CA LEU A 11 -27.20 -16.49 -42.14
C LEU A 11 -25.77 -16.20 -41.69
N VAL A 12 -24.85 -15.82 -42.58
CA VAL A 12 -23.47 -15.53 -42.29
C VAL A 12 -23.34 -14.18 -41.52
N THR A 13 -24.14 -13.17 -41.88
CA THR A 13 -24.17 -11.88 -41.16
C THR A 13 -24.75 -12.03 -39.77
N LEU A 14 -25.73 -12.89 -39.56
CA LEU A 14 -26.30 -13.16 -38.23
C LEU A 14 -25.29 -13.88 -37.32
N PHE A 15 -24.48 -14.78 -37.89
CA PHE A 15 -23.48 -15.55 -37.14
C PHE A 15 -22.25 -14.67 -36.73
N MET A 16 -21.87 -13.68 -37.57
CA MET A 16 -20.79 -12.74 -37.24
C MET A 16 -21.17 -11.74 -36.16
N SER A 17 -22.45 -11.39 -36.00
CA SER A 17 -22.89 -10.45 -34.95
C SER A 17 -22.91 -11.11 -33.54
N PHE A 18 -22.92 -12.44 -33.43
CA PHE A 18 -22.84 -13.13 -32.14
C PHE A 18 -21.40 -13.29 -31.60
N LEU A 19 -20.38 -13.13 -32.45
CA LEU A 19 -18.99 -13.29 -32.04
C LEU A 19 -18.39 -12.02 -31.36
N SER A 20 -19.05 -10.88 -31.48
CA SER A 20 -18.55 -9.60 -30.95
C SER A 20 -19.00 -9.29 -29.51
N VAL A 21 -19.84 -10.10 -28.89
CA VAL A 21 -20.39 -9.83 -27.53
C VAL A 21 -19.57 -10.47 -26.40
N SER A 22 -18.57 -11.30 -26.75
CA SER A 22 -17.87 -12.14 -25.75
C SER A 22 -16.67 -11.51 -25.04
N MET A 23 -16.33 -10.23 -25.27
CA MET A 23 -15.10 -9.62 -24.74
C MET A 23 -15.31 -8.56 -23.66
N ALA A 24 -16.53 -8.30 -23.23
CA ALA A 24 -16.79 -7.50 -22.05
C ALA A 24 -16.80 -8.39 -20.80
N GLN A 25 -15.71 -9.13 -20.56
CA GLN A 25 -15.46 -9.65 -19.22
C GLN A 25 -15.22 -8.44 -18.33
N LEU A 26 -16.22 -8.05 -17.56
CA LEU A 26 -16.07 -7.18 -16.41
C LEU A 26 -14.93 -7.77 -15.58
N LYS A 27 -13.73 -7.16 -15.63
CA LYS A 27 -12.65 -7.48 -14.70
C LYS A 27 -13.20 -7.20 -13.33
N ALA A 28 -13.69 -8.23 -12.65
CA ALA A 28 -14.09 -8.11 -11.26
C ALA A 28 -12.87 -7.57 -10.51
N LYS A 29 -13.02 -6.39 -9.88
CA LYS A 29 -11.96 -5.80 -9.08
C LYS A 29 -11.63 -6.80 -7.98
N ALA A 30 -10.39 -7.27 -7.92
CA ALA A 30 -9.96 -8.20 -6.89
C ALA A 30 -10.28 -7.61 -5.51
N LYS A 31 -10.94 -8.41 -4.67
CA LYS A 31 -11.28 -7.97 -3.31
C LYS A 31 -10.01 -8.00 -2.47
N CYS A 32 -9.68 -6.89 -1.83
CA CYS A 32 -8.62 -6.85 -0.84
C CYS A 32 -8.98 -7.69 0.39
N PRO A 33 -8.02 -8.42 0.97
CA PRO A 33 -8.15 -8.91 2.34
C PRO A 33 -8.23 -7.73 3.32
N ASP A 34 -8.70 -7.99 4.52
CA ASP A 34 -8.59 -7.01 5.60
C ASP A 34 -7.10 -6.76 5.91
N PHE A 35 -6.70 -5.50 5.98
CA PHE A 35 -5.31 -5.14 6.28
C PHE A 35 -5.06 -5.23 7.80
N TYR A 36 -4.01 -5.97 8.14
CA TYR A 36 -3.47 -6.05 9.48
C TYR A 36 -2.01 -5.57 9.47
N VAL A 37 -1.72 -4.52 10.22
CA VAL A 37 -0.36 -3.97 10.39
C VAL A 37 0.21 -4.47 11.71
N ASP A 38 1.21 -5.32 11.63
CA ASP A 38 2.00 -5.73 12.79
C ASP A 38 3.17 -4.77 12.99
N ILE A 39 2.99 -3.85 13.93
CA ILE A 39 3.96 -2.79 14.21
C ILE A 39 5.23 -3.36 14.86
N LEU A 40 5.11 -4.44 15.64
CA LEU A 40 6.26 -5.04 16.32
C LEU A 40 7.15 -5.85 15.37
N ASN A 41 6.56 -6.46 14.35
CA ASN A 41 7.28 -7.23 13.32
C ASN A 41 7.53 -6.44 12.03
N GLY A 42 7.00 -5.22 11.91
CA GLY A 42 7.17 -4.35 10.75
C GLY A 42 6.58 -4.94 9.46
N THR A 43 5.34 -5.48 9.53
CA THR A 43 4.70 -6.12 8.39
C THR A 43 3.26 -5.66 8.16
N VAL A 44 2.78 -5.80 6.93
CA VAL A 44 1.36 -5.70 6.58
C VAL A 44 0.92 -7.05 6.04
N ASN A 45 0.06 -7.79 6.76
CA ASN A 45 -0.35 -9.15 6.42
C ASN A 45 0.87 -10.03 6.05
N ASP A 46 1.92 -10.01 6.88
CA ASP A 46 3.21 -10.71 6.71
C ASP A 46 4.09 -10.23 5.54
N ILE A 47 3.71 -9.15 4.86
CA ILE A 47 4.55 -8.49 3.85
C ILE A 47 5.46 -7.48 4.54
N LYS A 48 6.77 -7.59 4.27
CA LYS A 48 7.81 -6.67 4.74
C LYS A 48 8.00 -5.50 3.77
N PRO A 49 8.56 -4.37 4.23
CA PRO A 49 8.95 -3.25 3.36
C PRO A 49 9.87 -3.66 2.20
N SER A 50 10.79 -4.61 2.45
CA SER A 50 11.77 -5.10 1.48
C SER A 50 11.23 -6.03 0.39
N TYR A 51 9.92 -6.31 0.38
CA TYR A 51 9.33 -7.12 -0.68
C TYR A 51 9.32 -6.37 -2.01
N THR A 52 9.56 -7.11 -3.09
CA THR A 52 9.52 -6.57 -4.45
C THR A 52 8.11 -6.17 -4.88
N PRO A 53 7.95 -5.25 -5.85
CA PRO A 53 6.65 -4.90 -6.40
C PRO A 53 5.83 -6.09 -6.88
N ASN A 54 6.48 -7.12 -7.43
CA ASN A 54 5.80 -8.31 -7.95
C ASN A 54 5.25 -9.18 -6.82
N GLU A 55 6.02 -9.40 -5.76
CA GLU A 55 5.56 -10.15 -4.59
C GLU A 55 4.37 -9.46 -3.90
N ILE A 56 4.39 -8.13 -3.82
CA ILE A 56 3.28 -7.36 -3.25
C ILE A 56 2.03 -7.48 -4.13
N LYS A 57 2.16 -7.34 -5.45
CA LYS A 57 1.04 -7.48 -6.40
C LYS A 57 0.43 -8.87 -6.40
N GLU A 58 1.25 -9.90 -6.24
CA GLU A 58 0.79 -11.28 -6.16
C GLU A 58 -0.04 -11.53 -4.89
N LYS A 59 0.47 -11.06 -3.75
CA LYS A 59 -0.25 -11.20 -2.47
C LYS A 59 -1.49 -10.29 -2.38
N PHE A 60 -1.42 -9.09 -2.97
CA PHE A 60 -2.47 -8.08 -2.93
C PHE A 60 -2.85 -7.61 -4.36
N PRO A 61 -3.58 -8.42 -5.13
CA PRO A 61 -3.96 -8.06 -6.51
C PRO A 61 -4.97 -6.90 -6.58
N CYS A 62 -5.40 -6.39 -5.43
CA CYS A 62 -6.37 -5.31 -5.28
C CYS A 62 -5.74 -3.91 -5.13
N PHE A 63 -4.45 -3.75 -5.41
CA PHE A 63 -3.81 -2.44 -5.37
C PHE A 63 -4.53 -1.39 -6.27
N THR A 64 -4.51 -0.13 -5.85
CA THR A 64 -5.20 0.96 -6.58
C THR A 64 -4.33 1.56 -7.67
N SER A 65 -3.02 1.62 -7.45
CA SER A 65 -2.03 2.05 -8.45
C SER A 65 -0.66 1.45 -8.15
N ALA A 66 0.15 1.35 -9.19
CA ALA A 66 1.55 0.97 -9.11
C ALA A 66 2.36 1.95 -9.95
N GLU A 67 3.51 2.36 -9.43
CA GLU A 67 4.48 3.19 -10.14
C GLU A 67 5.78 2.40 -10.26
N GLU A 68 6.37 2.39 -11.45
CA GLU A 68 7.67 1.74 -11.67
C GLU A 68 8.75 2.41 -10.82
N GLU A 69 9.67 1.61 -10.30
CA GLU A 69 10.79 2.14 -9.53
C GLU A 69 11.72 2.97 -10.42
N GLY A 70 12.02 4.19 -9.99
CA GLY A 70 12.86 5.10 -10.75
C GLY A 70 13.29 6.33 -9.96
N GLU A 71 14.43 6.92 -10.31
CA GLU A 71 14.95 8.13 -9.64
C GLU A 71 14.10 9.37 -9.90
N SER A 72 13.50 9.45 -11.08
CA SER A 72 12.60 10.54 -11.47
C SER A 72 11.18 10.40 -10.93
N VAL A 73 10.83 9.24 -10.37
CA VAL A 73 9.49 8.98 -9.83
C VAL A 73 9.42 9.50 -8.40
N LYS A 74 8.33 10.17 -8.07
CA LYS A 74 8.10 10.67 -6.73
C LYS A 74 8.26 9.54 -5.70
N CYS A 75 9.09 9.76 -4.69
CA CYS A 75 9.40 8.78 -3.65
C CYS A 75 10.01 7.45 -4.16
N GLY A 76 10.49 7.41 -5.41
CA GLY A 76 11.12 6.22 -5.99
C GLY A 76 10.16 5.19 -6.58
N GLY A 77 8.84 5.40 -6.50
CA GLY A 77 7.84 4.45 -6.98
C GLY A 77 7.45 3.37 -5.97
N GLY A 78 6.48 2.53 -6.34
CA GLY A 78 5.99 1.46 -5.47
C GLY A 78 4.57 1.00 -5.76
N ILE A 79 3.94 0.33 -4.78
CA ILE A 79 2.60 -0.23 -4.86
C ILE A 79 1.69 0.46 -3.83
N TYR A 80 0.56 0.97 -4.28
CA TYR A 80 -0.29 1.84 -3.47
C TYR A 80 -1.72 1.31 -3.33
N PHE A 81 -2.22 1.34 -2.11
CA PHE A 81 -3.59 1.02 -1.71
C PHE A 81 -4.25 2.29 -1.19
N LYS A 82 -4.52 3.24 -2.11
CA LYS A 82 -5.01 4.60 -1.79
C LYS A 82 -6.36 4.59 -1.07
N ASP A 83 -7.21 3.61 -1.36
CA ASP A 83 -8.49 3.39 -0.69
C ASP A 83 -8.36 2.83 0.73
N LYS A 84 -7.19 2.32 1.09
CA LYS A 84 -6.83 1.79 2.41
C LYS A 84 -5.85 2.68 3.17
N ASP A 85 -5.32 3.71 2.52
CA ASP A 85 -4.31 4.62 3.04
C ASP A 85 -3.03 3.89 3.49
N ILE A 86 -2.59 2.93 2.63
CA ILE A 86 -1.32 2.21 2.78
C ILE A 86 -0.52 2.33 1.49
N TYR A 87 0.78 2.59 1.63
CA TYR A 87 1.71 2.86 0.53
C TYR A 87 3.00 2.08 0.75
N PHE A 88 3.35 1.20 -0.20
CA PHE A 88 4.61 0.48 -0.23
C PHE A 88 5.57 1.21 -1.18
N TYR A 89 6.58 1.86 -0.62
CA TYR A 89 7.64 2.56 -1.36
C TYR A 89 8.83 1.62 -1.54
N THR A 90 8.72 0.68 -2.47
CA THR A 90 9.59 -0.48 -2.60
C THR A 90 11.04 -0.12 -2.89
N ARG A 91 11.31 0.92 -3.68
CA ARG A 91 12.69 1.37 -3.93
C ARG A 91 13.38 1.94 -2.67
N ARG A 92 12.61 2.45 -1.73
CA ARG A 92 13.13 3.07 -0.50
C ARG A 92 12.97 2.19 0.73
N ASP A 93 12.47 0.97 0.53
CA ASP A 93 12.29 -0.03 1.58
C ASP A 93 11.51 0.50 2.78
N TYR A 94 10.34 1.13 2.55
CA TYR A 94 9.43 1.46 3.64
C TYR A 94 7.96 1.35 3.26
N ILE A 95 7.13 1.15 4.28
CA ILE A 95 5.67 1.18 4.18
C ILE A 95 5.16 2.38 4.97
N GLU A 96 4.25 3.14 4.39
CA GLU A 96 3.54 4.22 5.05
C GLU A 96 2.09 3.81 5.32
N VAL A 97 1.64 4.08 6.53
CA VAL A 97 0.25 3.90 6.98
C VAL A 97 -0.31 5.27 7.31
N GLY A 98 -1.22 5.73 6.47
CA GLY A 98 -1.77 7.07 6.52
C GLY A 98 -2.87 7.27 7.56
N PRO A 99 -3.32 8.52 7.75
CA PRO A 99 -4.27 8.90 8.80
C PRO A 99 -5.69 8.35 8.61
N LYS A 100 -6.03 7.92 7.39
CA LYS A 100 -7.35 7.36 7.05
C LYS A 100 -7.39 5.82 7.06
N PHE A 101 -6.31 5.19 7.51
CA PHE A 101 -6.23 3.75 7.60
C PHE A 101 -7.36 3.18 8.48
N GLN A 102 -8.11 2.22 7.93
CA GLN A 102 -9.27 1.60 8.59
C GLN A 102 -9.05 0.10 8.92
N GLY A 103 -7.84 -0.41 8.69
CA GLY A 103 -7.49 -1.78 9.04
C GLY A 103 -7.22 -1.96 10.53
N LYS A 104 -6.68 -3.12 10.89
CA LYS A 104 -6.28 -3.44 12.26
C LYS A 104 -4.77 -3.24 12.43
N THR A 105 -4.35 -2.84 13.62
CA THR A 105 -2.93 -2.75 14.02
C THR A 105 -2.69 -3.60 15.26
N SER A 106 -1.47 -4.11 15.45
CA SER A 106 -1.10 -4.91 16.64
C SER A 106 -1.27 -4.13 17.95
N PHE A 107 -1.10 -2.80 17.91
CA PHE A 107 -1.49 -1.86 18.96
C PHE A 107 -1.82 -0.48 18.37
N LEU A 108 -2.60 0.32 19.10
CA LEU A 108 -3.09 1.59 18.61
C LEU A 108 -1.96 2.64 18.57
N LEU A 109 -1.61 3.10 17.36
CA LEU A 109 -0.69 4.22 17.13
C LEU A 109 -1.41 5.48 16.69
N LEU A 110 -2.20 5.41 15.63
CA LEU A 110 -2.88 6.58 15.05
C LEU A 110 -3.75 7.28 16.10
N GLY A 111 -3.59 8.59 16.22
CA GLY A 111 -4.27 9.42 17.21
C GLY A 111 -3.71 9.32 18.62
N THR A 112 -2.75 8.44 18.90
CA THR A 112 -2.12 8.32 20.23
C THR A 112 -1.21 9.50 20.50
N LYS A 113 -1.25 10.05 21.73
CA LYS A 113 -0.41 11.17 22.12
C LYS A 113 1.06 10.76 22.24
N ARG A 114 1.97 11.62 21.78
CA ARG A 114 3.42 11.41 21.81
C ARG A 114 3.94 11.03 23.21
N ASN A 115 3.49 11.73 24.25
CA ASN A 115 3.93 11.48 25.61
C ASN A 115 3.49 10.13 26.19
N SER A 116 2.48 9.49 25.64
CA SER A 116 2.00 8.17 26.09
C SER A 116 2.76 7.00 25.45
N LEU A 117 3.48 7.24 24.35
CA LEU A 117 4.17 6.21 23.57
C LEU A 117 5.40 5.65 24.27
N PHE A 118 6.00 6.43 25.18
CA PHE A 118 7.17 6.00 25.95
C PHE A 118 6.97 4.67 26.68
N LYS A 119 5.77 4.44 27.22
CA LYS A 119 5.47 3.19 27.95
C LYS A 119 5.47 1.96 27.03
N THR A 120 5.17 2.14 25.75
CA THR A 120 5.03 1.03 24.78
C THR A 120 6.29 0.88 23.92
N LEU A 121 6.86 1.99 23.46
CA LEU A 121 7.98 2.00 22.51
C LEU A 121 9.32 2.36 23.14
N GLY A 122 9.33 2.87 24.39
CA GLY A 122 10.54 3.40 25.01
C GLY A 122 10.92 4.78 24.46
N ASN A 123 12.24 5.08 24.52
CA ASN A 123 12.78 6.31 23.97
C ASN A 123 13.02 6.19 22.46
N PRO A 124 12.68 7.19 21.68
CA PRO A 124 13.05 7.23 20.27
C PRO A 124 14.58 7.37 20.13
N LYS A 125 15.15 6.78 19.09
CA LYS A 125 16.55 6.93 18.69
C LYS A 125 16.83 8.34 18.15
N ILE A 126 15.89 8.85 17.35
CA ILE A 126 15.91 10.22 16.82
C ILE A 126 14.61 10.88 17.25
N LYS A 127 14.74 12.10 17.75
CA LYS A 127 13.61 12.92 18.18
C LYS A 127 13.67 14.27 17.49
N ASP A 128 12.62 14.59 16.74
CA ASP A 128 12.44 15.86 16.05
C ASP A 128 11.16 16.55 16.55
N ASP A 129 10.89 17.77 16.09
CA ASP A 129 9.70 18.53 16.50
C ASP A 129 8.40 17.82 16.11
N LEU A 130 8.33 17.30 14.88
CA LEU A 130 7.12 16.71 14.29
C LEU A 130 7.19 15.20 14.08
N TRP A 131 8.31 14.56 14.38
CA TRP A 131 8.45 13.12 14.20
C TRP A 131 9.43 12.50 15.20
N ASP A 132 9.29 11.20 15.42
CA ASP A 132 10.20 10.37 16.20
C ASP A 132 10.56 9.11 15.42
N ALA A 133 11.82 8.68 15.46
CA ALA A 133 12.24 7.39 14.93
C ALA A 133 12.66 6.44 16.06
N TYR A 134 12.10 5.25 16.04
CA TYR A 134 12.37 4.19 17.01
C TYR A 134 13.13 3.06 16.33
N GLU A 135 14.20 2.62 16.95
CA GLU A 135 14.92 1.43 16.53
C GLU A 135 14.13 0.18 16.97
N MET A 136 13.71 -0.62 16.00
CA MET A 136 12.92 -1.83 16.20
C MET A 136 13.75 -3.06 15.85
N GLN A 137 13.32 -4.24 16.28
CA GLN A 137 14.02 -5.49 15.97
C GLN A 137 14.14 -5.77 14.46
N TYR A 138 13.20 -5.27 13.66
CA TYR A 138 13.19 -5.44 12.20
C TYR A 138 13.85 -4.30 11.42
N GLY A 139 14.16 -3.16 12.06
CA GLY A 139 14.66 -1.93 11.44
C GLY A 139 14.13 -0.69 12.16
N THR A 140 13.43 0.20 11.48
CA THR A 140 12.98 1.48 12.03
C THR A 140 11.48 1.69 11.92
N LEU A 141 10.87 2.21 13.00
CA LEU A 141 9.52 2.78 13.02
C LEU A 141 9.63 4.29 13.14
N VAL A 142 8.98 5.05 12.24
CA VAL A 142 8.90 6.51 12.27
C VAL A 142 7.47 6.94 12.51
N LEU A 143 7.26 7.79 13.52
CA LEU A 143 5.95 8.34 13.88
C LEU A 143 5.93 9.83 13.56
N HIS A 144 4.97 10.27 12.77
CA HIS A 144 4.76 11.67 12.43
C HIS A 144 3.57 12.22 13.22
N TYR A 145 3.73 13.41 13.78
CA TYR A 145 2.75 14.06 14.65
C TYR A 145 2.01 15.20 13.96
N ASP A 146 0.78 15.46 14.38
CA ASP A 146 -0.05 16.55 13.88
C ASP A 146 0.45 17.95 14.34
N ILE A 147 1.02 18.00 15.54
CA ILE A 147 1.64 19.23 16.12
C ILE A 147 2.92 18.86 16.87
N ALA A 148 3.80 19.84 17.01
CA ALA A 148 5.02 19.70 17.81
C ALA A 148 4.72 19.52 19.31
N GLY A 149 5.69 18.89 20.01
CA GLY A 149 5.66 18.73 21.44
C GLY A 149 4.90 17.50 21.96
N PRO A 150 4.79 17.35 23.31
CA PRO A 150 4.33 16.13 23.96
C PRO A 150 2.83 15.84 23.78
N ALA A 151 2.04 16.85 23.41
CA ALA A 151 0.60 16.74 23.15
C ALA A 151 0.28 16.30 21.71
N GLY A 152 1.25 16.33 20.80
CA GLY A 152 1.10 15.91 19.42
C GLY A 152 0.57 14.49 19.34
N LYS A 153 -0.34 14.23 18.40
CA LYS A 153 -0.91 12.91 18.15
C LYS A 153 -0.30 12.33 16.90
N VAL A 154 -0.08 11.01 16.88
CA VAL A 154 0.38 10.31 15.69
C VAL A 154 -0.62 10.53 14.56
N LYS A 155 -0.19 11.19 13.50
CA LYS A 155 -0.96 11.49 12.30
C LYS A 155 -0.85 10.36 11.27
N PHE A 156 0.36 9.89 11.04
CA PHE A 156 0.67 8.74 10.19
C PHE A 156 1.98 8.12 10.68
N PHE A 157 2.30 6.93 10.23
CA PHE A 157 3.57 6.29 10.57
C PHE A 157 4.15 5.54 9.39
N GLN A 158 5.45 5.34 9.44
CA GLN A 158 6.22 4.62 8.44
C GLN A 158 7.09 3.58 9.14
N PHE A 159 7.37 2.49 8.47
CA PHE A 159 8.32 1.50 8.96
C PHE A 159 9.14 0.91 7.82
N SER A 160 10.40 0.62 8.09
CA SER A 160 11.41 0.16 7.15
C SER A 160 12.21 -0.98 7.76
N THR A 161 12.78 -1.86 6.93
CA THR A 161 13.78 -2.84 7.39
C THR A 161 15.17 -2.23 7.54
N LEU A 162 15.36 -0.99 7.10
CA LEU A 162 16.62 -0.24 7.25
C LEU A 162 16.77 0.34 8.66
N GLY A 163 18.00 0.46 9.12
CA GLY A 163 18.33 1.18 10.35
C GLY A 163 18.10 2.69 10.22
N THR A 164 18.04 3.38 11.36
CA THR A 164 17.77 4.83 11.41
C THR A 164 18.78 5.69 10.65
N ASP A 165 20.00 5.22 10.50
CA ASP A 165 21.10 5.87 9.76
C ASP A 165 21.01 5.70 8.22
N MET A 166 20.20 4.77 7.75
CA MET A 166 20.04 4.46 6.33
C MET A 166 18.67 4.86 5.77
N LEU A 167 17.79 5.43 6.60
CA LEU A 167 16.45 5.83 6.19
C LEU A 167 16.50 6.91 5.10
N ASN A 168 15.73 6.68 4.04
CA ASN A 168 15.53 7.63 2.95
C ASN A 168 14.02 7.79 2.70
N LEU A 169 13.35 8.41 3.64
CA LEU A 169 11.90 8.65 3.56
C LEU A 169 11.59 9.73 2.52
N CYS A 170 10.39 9.68 2.00
CA CYS A 170 9.87 10.73 1.13
C CYS A 170 9.22 11.81 1.99
N GLU A 171 9.67 13.03 1.85
CA GLU A 171 9.09 14.23 2.45
C GLU A 171 8.15 14.93 1.48
#